data_b465dbb666e2bf9fcfe5d6c2dc27a7df
#
_entry.id   b465dbb666e2bf9fcfe5d6c2dc27a7df
#
_cell.length_a   1.000
_cell.length_b   1.000
_cell.length_c   1.000
_cell.angle_alpha   90.00
_cell.angle_beta   90.00
_cell.angle_gamma   90.00
#
_symmetry.space_group_name_H-M   'P 1'
#
loop_
_entity.id
_entity.type
_entity.pdbx_description
1 polymer ?
#
loop_
_entity_poly.entity_id
_entity_poly.type
_entity_poly.pdbx_seq_one_letter_code
_entity_poly.pdbx_strand_id
1 'polypeptide(L)'
;MEHVIQGFSFQKSAEENGIVEEENFDDVFGHGTNCIDCILQFAEQAQFYPIKIVNELGKTTSSLLLAALKKCRELQVDLICLSLSVTQILDPAMEKELRDICNDLEKQGKIICASECNNAKDTIPAIYKSVIGVGELLPDAKKKVLVDRAASVQVLADISPIFVAGKSGRYNFFKGTSKGNAYVAGILARAMQTAPSIKSIQEALNILEKTEDPLEKIDLECVGKLQTDEVGQMILEKVHRRLFEFGCTSSLDEISRYPFLSQITGVNFFNFYDFISGIYGELKITKLDYHTIKVGDVCILYNLVEHLRRNVCYEEKECCFGADTKV
;
A
#
# COMPACT_ATOMS: atom_id res chain seq x y z
N MET A 1 3.80 -16.09 3.18
CA MET A 1 3.61 -17.05 2.05
C MET A 1 2.32 -17.87 2.17
N GLU A 2 1.65 -17.81 3.29
CA GLU A 2 0.39 -18.53 3.56
C GLU A 2 -0.76 -18.17 2.60
N HIS A 3 -0.76 -16.95 2.09
CA HIS A 3 -1.79 -16.43 1.17
C HIS A 3 -1.49 -16.62 -0.32
N VAL A 4 -0.33 -17.15 -0.69
CA VAL A 4 0.06 -17.35 -2.10
C VAL A 4 -0.23 -18.79 -2.50
N ILE A 5 -1.09 -18.98 -3.52
CA ILE A 5 -1.43 -20.31 -4.06
C ILE A 5 -0.32 -20.78 -4.99
N GLN A 6 0.03 -19.95 -5.96
CA GLN A 6 1.07 -20.20 -6.96
C GLN A 6 1.47 -18.87 -7.56
N GLY A 7 2.74 -18.72 -7.93
CA GLY A 7 3.23 -17.50 -8.61
C GLY A 7 3.83 -17.82 -9.96
N PHE A 8 3.95 -16.77 -10.77
CA PHE A 8 4.50 -16.82 -12.13
C PHE A 8 5.37 -15.60 -12.39
N SER A 9 6.32 -15.72 -13.28
CA SER A 9 6.99 -14.56 -13.86
C SER A 9 7.08 -14.64 -15.37
N PHE A 10 7.08 -13.48 -16.00
CA PHE A 10 7.31 -13.33 -17.45
C PHE A 10 8.49 -12.40 -17.68
N GLN A 11 9.41 -12.84 -18.50
CA GLN A 11 10.56 -12.04 -18.90
C GLN A 11 10.87 -12.21 -20.39
N LYS A 12 11.58 -11.25 -20.98
CA LYS A 12 12.05 -11.38 -22.36
C LYS A 12 13.15 -12.43 -22.43
N SER A 13 13.06 -13.35 -23.37
CA SER A 13 14.16 -14.27 -23.68
C SER A 13 15.40 -13.48 -24.13
N ALA A 14 16.56 -13.89 -23.63
CA ALA A 14 17.84 -13.31 -24.08
C ALA A 14 18.27 -13.84 -25.45
N GLU A 15 17.83 -15.04 -25.82
CA GLU A 15 18.28 -15.74 -27.05
C GLU A 15 17.25 -15.67 -28.17
N GLU A 16 15.96 -15.57 -27.84
CA GLU A 16 14.86 -15.48 -28.79
C GLU A 16 14.05 -14.20 -28.48
N ASN A 17 13.57 -13.49 -29.52
CA ASN A 17 12.68 -12.32 -29.33
C ASN A 17 11.32 -12.69 -28.71
N GLY A 18 11.29 -13.69 -27.83
CA GLY A 18 10.12 -14.28 -27.19
C GLY A 18 9.94 -13.85 -25.75
N ILE A 19 8.84 -14.30 -25.16
CA ILE A 19 8.54 -14.19 -23.73
C ILE A 19 8.62 -15.57 -23.12
N VAL A 20 9.34 -15.69 -22.01
CA VAL A 20 9.47 -16.94 -21.24
C VAL A 20 8.65 -16.79 -19.97
N GLU A 21 7.86 -17.84 -19.67
CA GLU A 21 7.18 -18.00 -18.38
C GLU A 21 8.07 -18.83 -17.44
N GLU A 22 8.23 -18.37 -16.20
CA GLU A 22 9.00 -19.04 -15.15
C GLU A 22 8.19 -19.14 -13.85
N GLU A 23 8.52 -20.10 -13.03
CA GLU A 23 7.91 -20.28 -11.70
C GLU A 23 8.55 -19.39 -10.62
N ASN A 24 9.73 -18.81 -10.87
CA ASN A 24 10.38 -17.90 -9.93
C ASN A 24 9.74 -16.52 -10.02
N PHE A 25 8.95 -16.19 -9.03
CA PHE A 25 8.23 -14.90 -8.90
C PHE A 25 8.75 -14.03 -7.76
N ASP A 26 9.97 -14.28 -7.25
CA ASP A 26 10.56 -13.48 -6.17
C ASP A 26 10.48 -11.99 -6.45
N ASP A 27 9.88 -11.26 -5.52
CA ASP A 27 9.70 -9.81 -5.63
C ASP A 27 10.97 -9.07 -5.25
N VAL A 28 11.93 -9.01 -6.19
CA VAL A 28 13.21 -8.30 -5.98
C VAL A 28 13.03 -6.80 -5.82
N PHE A 29 11.98 -6.21 -6.38
CA PHE A 29 11.68 -4.79 -6.29
C PHE A 29 10.91 -4.43 -5.00
N GLY A 30 10.08 -5.35 -4.50
CA GLY A 30 9.29 -5.19 -3.27
C GLY A 30 7.90 -4.57 -3.47
N HIS A 31 7.59 -4.09 -4.68
CA HIS A 31 6.33 -3.39 -4.95
C HIS A 31 5.11 -4.33 -4.92
N GLY A 32 5.23 -5.54 -5.43
CA GLY A 32 4.17 -6.56 -5.39
C GLY A 32 3.86 -6.96 -3.95
N THR A 33 4.88 -7.13 -3.12
CA THR A 33 4.77 -7.39 -1.68
C THR A 33 3.98 -6.30 -0.97
N ASN A 34 4.29 -5.02 -1.25
CA ASN A 34 3.54 -3.88 -0.70
C ASN A 34 2.07 -3.89 -1.12
N CYS A 35 1.77 -4.22 -2.39
CA CYS A 35 0.39 -4.32 -2.88
C CYS A 35 -0.38 -5.43 -2.17
N ILE A 36 0.21 -6.63 -2.04
CA ILE A 36 -0.39 -7.78 -1.36
C ILE A 36 -0.69 -7.44 0.09
N ASP A 37 0.29 -6.89 0.82
CA ASP A 37 0.11 -6.54 2.23
C ASP A 37 -0.96 -5.45 2.41
N CYS A 38 -1.00 -4.45 1.53
CA CYS A 38 -2.06 -3.45 1.54
C CYS A 38 -3.45 -4.07 1.33
N ILE A 39 -3.61 -5.04 0.43
CA ILE A 39 -4.87 -5.74 0.20
C ILE A 39 -5.26 -6.57 1.43
N LEU A 40 -4.31 -7.28 2.05
CA LEU A 40 -4.54 -8.12 3.23
C LEU A 40 -5.02 -7.32 4.44
N GLN A 41 -4.64 -6.05 4.61
CA GLN A 41 -5.17 -5.19 5.65
C GLN A 41 -6.69 -4.99 5.57
N PHE A 42 -7.30 -5.24 4.41
CA PHE A 42 -8.75 -5.12 4.19
C PHE A 42 -9.43 -6.46 3.96
N ALA A 43 -8.73 -7.45 3.43
CA ALA A 43 -9.23 -8.76 3.05
C ALA A 43 -8.27 -9.86 3.53
N GLU A 44 -8.24 -10.10 4.84
CA GLU A 44 -7.31 -11.01 5.52
C GLU A 44 -7.31 -12.45 4.96
N GLN A 45 -8.43 -12.91 4.38
CA GLN A 45 -8.56 -14.25 3.81
C GLN A 45 -8.29 -14.30 2.29
N ALA A 46 -7.88 -13.18 1.69
CA ALA A 46 -7.58 -13.14 0.26
C ALA A 46 -6.42 -14.08 -0.08
N GLN A 47 -6.54 -14.75 -1.22
CA GLN A 47 -5.50 -15.62 -1.77
C GLN A 47 -4.99 -15.06 -3.09
N PHE A 48 -3.72 -15.28 -3.38
CA PHE A 48 -3.03 -14.58 -4.46
C PHE A 48 -2.35 -15.53 -5.44
N TYR A 49 -2.40 -15.11 -6.70
CA TYR A 49 -1.55 -15.58 -7.79
C TYR A 49 -0.65 -14.43 -8.24
N PRO A 50 0.50 -14.18 -7.59
CA PRO A 50 1.40 -13.11 -8.04
C PRO A 50 1.96 -13.43 -9.42
N ILE A 51 1.91 -12.45 -10.32
CA ILE A 51 2.50 -12.53 -11.65
C ILE A 51 3.53 -11.40 -11.79
N LYS A 52 4.80 -11.77 -11.74
CA LYS A 52 5.91 -10.83 -11.84
C LYS A 52 6.21 -10.53 -13.31
N ILE A 53 6.09 -9.25 -13.68
CA ILE A 53 6.45 -8.75 -15.01
C ILE A 53 7.37 -7.52 -14.94
N VAL A 54 7.80 -7.17 -13.75
CA VAL A 54 8.64 -5.99 -13.48
C VAL A 54 10.03 -6.47 -13.09
N ASN A 55 11.05 -5.89 -13.72
CA ASN A 55 12.45 -6.20 -13.42
C ASN A 55 12.93 -5.48 -12.14
N GLU A 56 14.20 -5.69 -11.77
CA GLU A 56 14.84 -5.11 -10.59
C GLU A 56 14.85 -3.57 -10.57
N LEU A 57 14.72 -2.93 -11.75
CA LEU A 57 14.66 -1.48 -11.90
C LEU A 57 13.23 -0.93 -11.90
N GLY A 58 12.23 -1.75 -11.60
CA GLY A 58 10.83 -1.33 -11.62
C GLY A 58 10.24 -1.14 -13.02
N LYS A 59 10.86 -1.74 -14.06
CA LYS A 59 10.46 -1.55 -15.46
C LYS A 59 9.81 -2.81 -16.04
N THR A 60 8.84 -2.61 -16.93
CA THR A 60 8.15 -3.65 -17.70
C THR A 60 7.89 -3.21 -19.13
N THR A 61 7.23 -4.05 -19.93
CA THR A 61 6.84 -3.75 -21.32
C THR A 61 5.39 -4.14 -21.57
N SER A 62 4.76 -3.54 -22.59
CA SER A 62 3.37 -3.88 -22.99
C SER A 62 3.21 -5.36 -23.34
N SER A 63 4.23 -5.97 -23.93
CA SER A 63 4.22 -7.40 -24.27
C SER A 63 4.22 -8.30 -23.03
N LEU A 64 4.96 -7.94 -21.97
CA LEU A 64 4.93 -8.68 -20.70
C LEU A 64 3.59 -8.50 -19.97
N LEU A 65 3.01 -7.29 -20.02
CA LEU A 65 1.67 -7.05 -19.51
C LEU A 65 0.62 -7.90 -20.22
N LEU A 66 0.70 -7.96 -21.57
CA LEU A 66 -0.20 -8.79 -22.37
C LEU A 66 -0.08 -10.27 -22.02
N ALA A 67 1.15 -10.78 -21.84
CA ALA A 67 1.39 -12.17 -21.43
C ALA A 67 0.77 -12.46 -20.05
N ALA A 68 0.95 -11.57 -19.08
CA ALA A 68 0.37 -11.70 -17.76
C ALA A 68 -1.17 -11.71 -17.79
N LEU A 69 -1.80 -10.83 -18.58
CA LEU A 69 -3.26 -10.80 -18.72
C LEU A 69 -3.79 -12.06 -19.43
N LYS A 70 -3.06 -12.59 -20.41
CA LYS A 70 -3.38 -13.89 -21.04
C LYS A 70 -3.32 -15.02 -20.00
N LYS A 71 -2.34 -15.01 -19.09
CA LYS A 71 -2.27 -15.97 -17.97
C LYS A 71 -3.45 -15.84 -17.02
N CYS A 72 -3.84 -14.62 -16.67
CA CYS A 72 -5.03 -14.38 -15.83
C CYS A 72 -6.32 -14.97 -16.41
N ARG A 73 -6.44 -15.14 -17.72
CA ARG A 73 -7.58 -15.79 -18.36
C ARG A 73 -7.70 -17.26 -17.98
N GLU A 74 -6.57 -17.93 -17.75
CA GLU A 74 -6.49 -19.37 -17.42
C GLU A 74 -6.69 -19.64 -15.92
N LEU A 75 -6.36 -18.65 -15.07
CA LEU A 75 -6.43 -18.78 -13.62
C LEU A 75 -7.86 -18.62 -13.09
N GLN A 76 -8.17 -19.31 -12.00
CA GLN A 76 -9.42 -19.16 -11.26
C GLN A 76 -9.29 -17.98 -10.29
N VAL A 77 -9.42 -16.77 -10.82
CA VAL A 77 -9.35 -15.52 -10.05
C VAL A 77 -10.60 -14.67 -10.31
N ASP A 78 -11.05 -13.97 -9.29
CA ASP A 78 -12.20 -13.05 -9.36
C ASP A 78 -11.76 -11.61 -9.58
N LEU A 79 -10.59 -11.23 -9.08
CA LEU A 79 -10.07 -9.87 -9.07
C LEU A 79 -8.62 -9.84 -9.57
N ILE A 80 -8.31 -8.90 -10.47
CA ILE A 80 -6.97 -8.67 -11.01
C ILE A 80 -6.55 -7.26 -10.61
N CYS A 81 -5.45 -7.13 -9.85
CA CYS A 81 -4.91 -5.86 -9.39
C CYS A 81 -3.64 -5.50 -10.18
N LEU A 82 -3.72 -4.47 -11.01
CA LEU A 82 -2.63 -3.97 -11.85
C LEU A 82 -2.11 -2.64 -11.29
N SER A 83 -1.17 -2.69 -10.35
CA SER A 83 -0.51 -1.47 -9.84
C SER A 83 0.64 -1.03 -10.74
N LEU A 84 0.35 -0.94 -12.02
CA LEU A 84 1.24 -0.49 -13.10
C LEU A 84 0.42 0.15 -14.22
N SER A 85 1.08 0.95 -15.04
CA SER A 85 0.46 1.63 -16.18
C SER A 85 1.45 1.88 -17.30
N VAL A 86 0.92 2.02 -18.51
CA VAL A 86 1.67 2.39 -19.72
C VAL A 86 1.14 3.73 -20.21
N THR A 87 2.02 4.71 -20.37
CA THR A 87 1.62 6.06 -20.81
C THR A 87 1.32 6.12 -22.30
N GLN A 88 1.97 5.29 -23.09
CA GLN A 88 1.78 5.24 -24.55
C GLN A 88 2.15 3.86 -25.11
N ILE A 89 1.34 3.38 -26.03
CA ILE A 89 1.63 2.20 -26.86
C ILE A 89 1.69 2.67 -28.29
N LEU A 90 2.87 2.55 -28.90
CA LEU A 90 3.12 3.01 -30.28
C LEU A 90 2.59 2.04 -31.34
N ASP A 91 2.44 0.76 -30.99
CA ASP A 91 1.91 -0.28 -31.87
C ASP A 91 0.40 -0.43 -31.67
N PRO A 92 -0.42 -0.02 -32.66
CA PRO A 92 -1.87 -0.14 -32.58
C PRO A 92 -2.38 -1.59 -32.46
N ALA A 93 -1.64 -2.57 -32.99
CA ALA A 93 -1.99 -3.97 -32.88
C ALA A 93 -1.83 -4.46 -31.44
N MET A 94 -0.73 -4.08 -30.78
CA MET A 94 -0.49 -4.35 -29.36
C MET A 94 -1.54 -3.70 -28.47
N GLU A 95 -1.91 -2.45 -28.73
CA GLU A 95 -2.95 -1.77 -27.96
C GLU A 95 -4.30 -2.46 -28.13
N LYS A 96 -4.63 -2.87 -29.36
CA LYS A 96 -5.87 -3.62 -29.64
C LYS A 96 -5.87 -4.94 -28.87
N GLU A 97 -4.79 -5.72 -28.88
CA GLU A 97 -4.71 -6.99 -28.16
C GLU A 97 -4.87 -6.79 -26.64
N LEU A 98 -4.27 -5.74 -26.06
CA LEU A 98 -4.43 -5.42 -24.63
C LEU A 98 -5.88 -5.06 -24.29
N ARG A 99 -6.56 -4.31 -25.15
CA ARG A 99 -7.97 -3.98 -24.98
C ARG A 99 -8.84 -5.22 -25.09
N ASP A 100 -8.59 -6.04 -26.08
CA ASP A 100 -9.36 -7.26 -26.35
C ASP A 100 -9.25 -8.26 -25.18
N ILE A 101 -8.03 -8.48 -24.63
CA ILE A 101 -7.86 -9.37 -23.47
C ILE A 101 -8.56 -8.84 -22.21
N CYS A 102 -8.54 -7.51 -21.96
CA CYS A 102 -9.27 -6.92 -20.84
C CYS A 102 -10.79 -7.12 -21.00
N ASN A 103 -11.31 -6.93 -22.21
CA ASN A 103 -12.73 -7.19 -22.51
C ASN A 103 -13.10 -8.67 -22.31
N ASP A 104 -12.22 -9.60 -22.67
CA ASP A 104 -12.47 -11.04 -22.52
C ASP A 104 -12.45 -11.45 -21.04
N LEU A 105 -11.56 -10.88 -20.23
CA LEU A 105 -11.52 -11.10 -18.78
C LEU A 105 -12.79 -10.59 -18.10
N GLU A 106 -13.26 -9.39 -18.47
CA GLU A 106 -14.53 -8.85 -17.97
C GLU A 106 -15.72 -9.77 -18.32
N LYS A 107 -15.80 -10.25 -19.58
CA LYS A 107 -16.85 -11.20 -20.02
C LYS A 107 -16.81 -12.52 -19.23
N GLN A 108 -15.65 -12.92 -18.71
CA GLN A 108 -15.48 -14.06 -17.81
C GLN A 108 -15.94 -13.74 -16.37
N GLY A 109 -16.38 -12.51 -16.08
CA GLY A 109 -16.77 -12.06 -14.76
C GLY A 109 -15.59 -11.74 -13.84
N LYS A 110 -14.39 -11.50 -14.40
CA LYS A 110 -13.21 -11.09 -13.65
C LYS A 110 -13.16 -9.56 -13.59
N ILE A 111 -12.98 -9.01 -12.42
CA ILE A 111 -12.85 -7.57 -12.20
C ILE A 111 -11.38 -7.18 -12.33
N ILE A 112 -11.08 -6.17 -13.13
CA ILE A 112 -9.74 -5.63 -13.29
C ILE A 112 -9.70 -4.24 -12.66
N CYS A 113 -8.79 -4.01 -11.69
CA CYS A 113 -8.45 -2.70 -11.16
C CYS A 113 -7.06 -2.31 -11.64
N ALA A 114 -6.89 -1.12 -12.20
CA ALA A 114 -5.61 -0.64 -12.69
C ALA A 114 -5.32 0.78 -12.23
N SER A 115 -4.12 1.01 -11.70
CA SER A 115 -3.68 2.34 -11.31
C SER A 115 -3.38 3.21 -12.53
N GLU A 116 -3.78 4.48 -12.47
CA GLU A 116 -3.27 5.53 -13.35
C GLU A 116 -1.79 5.81 -12.99
N CYS A 117 -1.02 6.36 -13.90
CA CYS A 117 0.36 6.78 -13.62
C CYS A 117 0.37 8.00 -12.68
N ASN A 118 1.29 8.03 -11.71
CA ASN A 118 1.41 9.18 -10.79
C ASN A 118 1.71 10.52 -11.50
N ASN A 119 2.34 10.46 -12.68
CA ASN A 119 2.84 11.65 -13.40
C ASN A 119 2.19 11.82 -14.78
N ALA A 120 1.19 11.04 -15.13
CA ALA A 120 0.49 11.12 -16.41
C ALA A 120 -0.97 10.72 -16.25
N LYS A 121 -1.84 11.35 -17.04
CA LYS A 121 -3.27 11.05 -17.10
C LYS A 121 -3.58 10.14 -18.30
N ASP A 122 -4.77 9.54 -18.26
CA ASP A 122 -5.30 8.70 -19.34
C ASP A 122 -4.37 7.55 -19.73
N THR A 123 -3.81 6.86 -18.75
CA THR A 123 -2.85 5.77 -18.95
C THR A 123 -3.52 4.42 -19.12
N ILE A 124 -2.88 3.55 -19.86
CA ILE A 124 -3.38 2.20 -20.21
C ILE A 124 -2.91 1.19 -19.15
N PRO A 125 -3.76 0.24 -18.70
CA PRO A 125 -5.14 -0.02 -19.15
C PRO A 125 -6.22 0.70 -18.33
N ALA A 126 -5.88 1.63 -17.43
CA ALA A 126 -6.81 2.29 -16.51
C ALA A 126 -7.99 2.98 -17.23
N ILE A 127 -7.79 3.45 -18.48
CA ILE A 127 -8.85 4.12 -19.28
C ILE A 127 -9.76 3.15 -20.05
N TYR A 128 -9.49 1.84 -20.02
CA TYR A 128 -10.33 0.90 -20.75
C TYR A 128 -11.68 0.70 -20.05
N LYS A 129 -12.77 0.63 -20.81
CA LYS A 129 -14.12 0.46 -20.26
C LYS A 129 -14.33 -0.84 -19.49
N SER A 130 -13.53 -1.86 -19.81
CA SER A 130 -13.49 -3.17 -19.13
C SER A 130 -12.55 -3.21 -17.92
N VAL A 131 -12.09 -2.04 -17.44
CA VAL A 131 -11.16 -1.90 -16.32
C VAL A 131 -11.66 -0.80 -15.38
N ILE A 132 -11.60 -1.03 -14.09
CA ILE A 132 -11.78 0.00 -13.07
C ILE A 132 -10.47 0.77 -12.97
N GLY A 133 -10.40 1.94 -13.60
CA GLY A 133 -9.26 2.84 -13.47
C GLY A 133 -9.25 3.51 -12.11
N VAL A 134 -8.08 3.55 -11.46
CA VAL A 134 -7.88 4.16 -10.16
C VAL A 134 -6.87 5.29 -10.24
N GLY A 135 -7.33 6.51 -10.00
CA GLY A 135 -6.55 7.74 -9.98
C GLY A 135 -6.39 8.32 -8.58
N GLU A 136 -5.74 9.45 -8.51
CA GLU A 136 -5.46 10.19 -7.28
C GLU A 136 -6.68 10.99 -6.80
N LEU A 137 -7.03 10.82 -5.53
CA LEU A 137 -8.04 11.59 -4.84
C LEU A 137 -7.50 12.97 -4.44
N LEU A 138 -8.32 14.00 -4.57
CA LEU A 138 -7.97 15.36 -4.13
C LEU A 138 -7.85 15.44 -2.59
N PRO A 139 -6.90 16.27 -2.07
CA PRO A 139 -6.61 16.32 -0.63
C PRO A 139 -7.78 16.82 0.26
N ASP A 140 -8.76 17.51 -0.31
CA ASP A 140 -9.93 18.06 0.39
C ASP A 140 -11.14 17.12 0.39
N ALA A 141 -10.99 15.92 -0.16
CA ALA A 141 -12.05 14.92 -0.17
C ALA A 141 -12.44 14.51 1.27
N LYS A 142 -13.70 14.15 1.45
CA LYS A 142 -14.22 13.70 2.75
C LYS A 142 -14.06 12.19 2.99
N LYS A 143 -13.98 11.40 1.92
CA LYS A 143 -13.89 9.95 1.91
C LYS A 143 -12.61 9.51 1.22
N LYS A 144 -12.15 8.32 1.53
CA LYS A 144 -10.95 7.72 0.90
C LYS A 144 -11.18 7.24 -0.54
N VAL A 145 -12.43 7.11 -0.97
CA VAL A 145 -12.81 6.70 -2.34
C VAL A 145 -13.94 7.56 -2.86
N LEU A 146 -13.80 8.04 -4.09
CA LEU A 146 -14.87 8.67 -4.87
C LEU A 146 -15.01 7.95 -6.20
N VAL A 147 -16.26 7.81 -6.66
CA VAL A 147 -16.59 7.19 -7.95
C VAL A 147 -17.22 8.25 -8.87
N ASP A 148 -16.61 8.42 -10.04
CA ASP A 148 -17.16 9.19 -11.15
C ASP A 148 -17.32 8.28 -12.38
N ARG A 149 -18.54 7.82 -12.62
CA ARG A 149 -18.84 6.87 -13.71
C ARG A 149 -18.72 7.49 -15.10
N ALA A 150 -18.67 8.81 -15.20
CA ALA A 150 -18.54 9.53 -16.46
C ALA A 150 -17.06 9.72 -16.86
N ALA A 151 -16.15 9.63 -15.89
CA ALA A 151 -14.71 9.78 -16.14
C ALA A 151 -14.12 8.56 -16.86
N SER A 152 -13.03 8.75 -17.59
CA SER A 152 -12.22 7.66 -18.17
C SER A 152 -11.59 6.79 -17.09
N VAL A 153 -11.11 7.43 -16.00
CA VAL A 153 -10.64 6.79 -14.77
C VAL A 153 -11.74 6.98 -13.73
N GLN A 154 -12.53 5.92 -13.48
CA GLN A 154 -13.80 6.03 -12.77
C GLN A 154 -13.65 6.14 -11.25
N VAL A 155 -12.52 5.76 -10.67
CA VAL A 155 -12.32 5.73 -9.22
C VAL A 155 -11.17 6.63 -8.84
N LEU A 156 -11.39 7.55 -7.91
CA LEU A 156 -10.34 8.32 -7.26
C LEU A 156 -10.18 7.79 -5.83
N ALA A 157 -8.95 7.42 -5.47
CA ALA A 157 -8.65 6.83 -4.17
C ALA A 157 -7.56 7.60 -3.42
N ASP A 158 -7.62 7.54 -2.10
CA ASP A 158 -6.59 8.08 -1.22
C ASP A 158 -5.24 7.44 -1.51
N ILE A 159 -4.25 8.27 -1.83
CA ILE A 159 -2.88 7.87 -2.15
C ILE A 159 -1.89 8.16 -1.01
N SER A 160 -2.37 8.61 0.14
CA SER A 160 -1.54 8.92 1.32
C SER A 160 -0.73 7.70 1.74
N PRO A 161 0.48 7.88 2.26
CA PRO A 161 1.33 6.77 2.67
C PRO A 161 0.68 5.92 3.77
N ILE A 162 0.83 4.59 3.64
CA ILE A 162 0.54 3.63 4.70
C ILE A 162 1.78 2.78 4.96
N PHE A 163 1.88 2.24 6.17
CA PHE A 163 3.01 1.40 6.56
C PHE A 163 2.64 -0.06 6.28
N VAL A 164 3.42 -0.72 5.44
CA VAL A 164 3.15 -2.07 4.93
C VAL A 164 4.37 -2.97 5.05
N ALA A 165 4.14 -4.27 5.11
CA ALA A 165 5.20 -5.24 4.97
C ALA A 165 5.89 -5.09 3.61
N GLY A 166 7.20 -5.07 3.66
CA GLY A 166 8.07 -4.96 2.51
C GLY A 166 9.00 -6.16 2.37
N LYS A 167 9.99 -6.00 1.52
CA LYS A 167 11.00 -7.01 1.26
C LYS A 167 11.79 -7.38 2.52
N SER A 168 12.14 -8.67 2.65
CA SER A 168 13.03 -9.19 3.70
C SER A 168 12.52 -9.01 5.13
N GLY A 169 11.20 -9.04 5.34
CA GLY A 169 10.60 -8.92 6.67
C GLY A 169 10.66 -7.51 7.27
N ARG A 170 11.00 -6.52 6.47
CA ARG A 170 10.99 -5.10 6.88
C ARG A 170 9.65 -4.48 6.54
N TYR A 171 9.38 -3.30 7.09
CA TYR A 171 8.23 -2.48 6.74
C TYR A 171 8.69 -1.19 6.06
N ASN A 172 7.84 -0.64 5.21
CA ASN A 172 8.10 0.62 4.53
C ASN A 172 6.80 1.37 4.22
N PHE A 173 6.92 2.66 3.91
CA PHE A 173 5.78 3.45 3.46
C PHE A 173 5.44 3.17 2.00
N PHE A 174 4.20 2.76 1.76
CA PHE A 174 3.63 2.55 0.44
C PHE A 174 2.62 3.66 0.13
N LYS A 175 2.77 4.33 -1.00
CA LYS A 175 1.99 5.51 -1.41
C LYS A 175 1.74 5.58 -2.90
N GLY A 176 1.00 6.61 -3.32
CA GLY A 176 0.71 6.88 -4.73
C GLY A 176 -0.46 6.06 -5.26
N THR A 177 -0.70 6.17 -6.56
CA THR A 177 -1.83 5.51 -7.23
C THR A 177 -1.79 3.98 -7.12
N SER A 178 -0.60 3.39 -6.99
CA SER A 178 -0.44 1.95 -6.71
C SER A 178 -1.03 1.56 -5.36
N LYS A 179 -0.83 2.38 -4.31
CA LYS A 179 -1.48 2.18 -3.00
C LYS A 179 -2.98 2.38 -3.12
N GLY A 180 -3.43 3.44 -3.80
CA GLY A 180 -4.86 3.67 -4.05
C GLY A 180 -5.53 2.50 -4.75
N ASN A 181 -4.88 1.92 -5.75
CA ASN A 181 -5.38 0.74 -6.47
C ASN A 181 -5.41 -0.52 -5.59
N ALA A 182 -4.37 -0.77 -4.78
CA ALA A 182 -4.35 -1.88 -3.84
C ALA A 182 -5.44 -1.72 -2.75
N TYR A 183 -5.67 -0.49 -2.28
CA TYR A 183 -6.76 -0.18 -1.35
C TYR A 183 -8.14 -0.49 -1.95
N VAL A 184 -8.41 -0.04 -3.18
CA VAL A 184 -9.64 -0.34 -3.93
C VAL A 184 -9.81 -1.86 -4.12
N ALA A 185 -8.74 -2.55 -4.53
CA ALA A 185 -8.75 -4.00 -4.67
C ALA A 185 -9.04 -4.71 -3.33
N GLY A 186 -8.49 -4.22 -2.21
CA GLY A 186 -8.77 -4.74 -0.87
C GLY A 186 -10.24 -4.60 -0.46
N ILE A 187 -10.87 -3.45 -0.73
CA ILE A 187 -12.30 -3.25 -0.50
C ILE A 187 -13.14 -4.24 -1.31
N LEU A 188 -12.84 -4.39 -2.59
CA LEU A 188 -13.57 -5.30 -3.48
C LEU A 188 -13.35 -6.76 -3.07
N ALA A 189 -12.12 -7.16 -2.75
CA ALA A 189 -11.82 -8.52 -2.28
C ALA A 189 -12.59 -8.85 -1.00
N ARG A 190 -12.64 -7.94 -0.02
CA ARG A 190 -13.47 -8.08 1.20
C ARG A 190 -14.95 -8.26 0.86
N ALA A 191 -15.47 -7.46 -0.06
CA ALA A 191 -16.86 -7.56 -0.47
C ALA A 191 -17.16 -8.89 -1.17
N MET A 192 -16.25 -9.39 -2.01
CA MET A 192 -16.38 -10.69 -2.69
C MET A 192 -16.37 -11.87 -1.72
N GLN A 193 -15.71 -11.78 -0.58
CA GLN A 193 -15.75 -12.81 0.47
C GLN A 193 -17.17 -13.01 1.03
N THR A 194 -17.96 -11.93 1.12
CA THR A 194 -19.34 -11.97 1.63
C THR A 194 -20.39 -12.08 0.53
N ALA A 195 -20.07 -11.62 -0.68
CA ALA A 195 -20.95 -11.61 -1.86
C ALA A 195 -20.20 -12.10 -3.11
N PRO A 196 -20.03 -13.43 -3.30
CA PRO A 196 -19.31 -14.00 -4.45
C PRO A 196 -19.95 -13.71 -5.82
N SER A 197 -21.13 -13.13 -5.83
CA SER A 197 -21.89 -12.77 -7.05
C SER A 197 -21.37 -11.51 -7.77
N ILE A 198 -20.37 -10.82 -7.21
CA ILE A 198 -19.79 -9.61 -7.84
C ILE A 198 -18.99 -10.05 -9.07
N LYS A 199 -19.54 -9.84 -10.27
CA LYS A 199 -18.97 -10.31 -11.54
C LYS A 199 -18.97 -9.24 -12.63
N SER A 200 -19.32 -8.00 -12.29
CA SER A 200 -19.34 -6.88 -13.24
C SER A 200 -18.72 -5.62 -12.64
N ILE A 201 -18.16 -4.79 -13.52
CA ILE A 201 -17.64 -3.46 -13.13
C ILE A 201 -18.73 -2.65 -12.44
N GLN A 202 -19.99 -2.73 -12.92
CA GLN A 202 -21.10 -1.95 -12.38
C GLN A 202 -21.39 -2.33 -10.91
N GLU A 203 -21.37 -3.62 -10.58
CA GLU A 203 -21.52 -4.11 -9.20
C GLU A 203 -20.35 -3.67 -8.32
N ALA A 204 -19.13 -3.76 -8.84
CA ALA A 204 -17.94 -3.30 -8.12
C ALA A 204 -17.97 -1.79 -7.83
N LEU A 205 -18.34 -0.96 -8.82
CA LEU A 205 -18.52 0.49 -8.63
C LEU A 205 -19.62 0.81 -7.62
N ASN A 206 -20.73 0.06 -7.59
CA ASN A 206 -21.79 0.23 -6.58
C ASN A 206 -21.28 -0.01 -5.14
N ILE A 207 -20.33 -0.95 -4.97
CA ILE A 207 -19.71 -1.21 -3.67
C ILE A 207 -18.81 -0.04 -3.27
N LEU A 208 -17.97 0.42 -4.19
CA LEU A 208 -17.05 1.52 -3.95
C LEU A 208 -17.77 2.83 -3.62
N GLU A 209 -18.89 3.12 -4.29
CA GLU A 209 -19.74 4.29 -3.98
C GLU A 209 -20.30 4.28 -2.56
N LYS A 210 -20.61 3.09 -2.03
CA LYS A 210 -21.17 2.90 -0.68
C LYS A 210 -20.10 2.87 0.41
N THR A 211 -18.82 2.91 0.04
CA THR A 211 -17.72 2.93 1.01
C THR A 211 -17.68 4.29 1.71
N GLU A 212 -17.78 4.27 3.04
CA GLU A 212 -17.86 5.48 3.88
C GLU A 212 -16.57 5.76 4.66
N ASP A 213 -15.44 5.14 4.28
CA ASP A 213 -14.16 5.34 4.97
C ASP A 213 -13.74 6.83 4.91
N PRO A 214 -13.67 7.53 6.05
CA PRO A 214 -13.30 8.94 6.05
C PRO A 214 -11.82 9.13 5.70
N LEU A 215 -11.51 10.21 4.99
CA LEU A 215 -10.12 10.63 4.83
C LEU A 215 -9.58 11.11 6.18
N GLU A 216 -8.47 10.54 6.62
CA GLU A 216 -7.85 10.93 7.89
C GLU A 216 -7.20 12.32 7.75
N LYS A 217 -7.58 13.22 8.65
CA LYS A 217 -6.90 14.52 8.75
C LYS A 217 -5.69 14.37 9.67
N ILE A 218 -4.56 14.87 9.18
CA ILE A 218 -3.36 14.98 10.01
C ILE A 218 -3.56 16.15 10.96
N ASP A 219 -3.56 15.87 12.27
CA ASP A 219 -3.61 16.91 13.29
C ASP A 219 -2.22 17.54 13.46
N LEU A 220 -2.13 18.80 13.08
CA LEU A 220 -0.93 19.62 13.23
C LEU A 220 -1.04 20.67 14.35
N GLU A 221 -2.10 20.67 15.15
CA GLU A 221 -2.29 21.63 16.24
C GLU A 221 -1.22 21.50 17.35
N CYS A 222 -0.56 20.36 17.39
CA CYS A 222 0.49 20.06 18.37
C CYS A 222 1.92 20.35 17.88
N VAL A 223 2.10 21.02 16.73
CA VAL A 223 3.42 21.47 16.28
C VAL A 223 4.01 22.44 17.32
N GLY A 224 5.27 22.20 17.72
CA GLY A 224 5.96 22.98 18.75
C GLY A 224 5.61 22.58 20.21
N LYS A 225 4.69 21.67 20.44
CA LYS A 225 4.39 21.17 21.80
C LYS A 225 5.41 20.11 22.21
N LEU A 226 5.94 20.27 23.42
CA LEU A 226 6.85 19.29 24.08
C LEU A 226 6.37 18.91 25.48
N GLN A 227 5.31 19.54 25.98
CA GLN A 227 4.77 19.23 27.30
C GLN A 227 4.06 17.87 27.27
N THR A 228 4.50 16.97 28.15
CA THR A 228 3.96 15.63 28.30
C THR A 228 4.17 15.16 29.75
N ASP A 229 3.61 14.01 30.12
CA ASP A 229 3.82 13.39 31.43
C ASP A 229 5.21 12.74 31.57
N GLU A 230 5.50 12.15 32.71
CA GLU A 230 6.83 11.51 32.99
C GLU A 230 7.16 10.40 31.97
N VAL A 231 6.19 9.60 31.56
CA VAL A 231 6.37 8.54 30.55
C VAL A 231 6.70 9.15 29.19
N GLY A 232 5.95 10.16 28.79
CA GLY A 232 6.24 10.87 27.53
C GLY A 232 7.58 11.57 27.54
N GLN A 233 8.02 12.13 28.69
CA GLN A 233 9.33 12.74 28.84
C GLN A 233 10.45 11.69 28.65
N MET A 234 10.33 10.53 29.26
CA MET A 234 11.25 9.40 29.07
C MET A 234 11.31 8.96 27.59
N ILE A 235 10.17 8.92 26.91
CA ILE A 235 10.09 8.60 25.47
C ILE A 235 10.80 9.67 24.64
N LEU A 236 10.56 10.97 24.91
CA LEU A 236 11.24 12.08 24.24
C LEU A 236 12.76 11.97 24.33
N GLU A 237 13.30 11.65 25.49
CA GLU A 237 14.74 11.47 25.71
C GLU A 237 15.29 10.29 24.87
N LYS A 238 14.57 9.17 24.81
CA LYS A 238 14.96 8.01 23.98
C LYS A 238 14.90 8.34 22.49
N VAL A 239 13.83 8.97 22.03
CA VAL A 239 13.67 9.43 20.64
C VAL A 239 14.82 10.38 20.27
N HIS A 240 15.10 11.39 21.10
CA HIS A 240 16.17 12.35 20.83
C HIS A 240 17.55 11.67 20.75
N ARG A 241 17.85 10.78 21.69
CA ARG A 241 19.10 10.01 21.66
C ARG A 241 19.22 9.14 20.40
N ARG A 242 18.14 8.48 20.01
CA ARG A 242 18.10 7.65 18.79
C ARG A 242 18.32 8.47 17.52
N LEU A 243 17.81 9.70 17.47
CA LEU A 243 17.96 10.59 16.31
C LEU A 243 19.44 10.94 16.02
N PHE A 244 20.33 10.96 17.03
CA PHE A 244 21.76 11.16 16.79
C PHE A 244 22.38 10.07 15.90
N GLU A 245 21.86 8.84 15.96
CA GLU A 245 22.32 7.73 15.10
C GLU A 245 21.91 7.94 13.64
N PHE A 246 20.90 8.80 13.39
CA PHE A 246 20.42 9.20 12.06
C PHE A 246 21.02 10.54 11.60
N GLY A 247 22.00 11.08 12.33
CA GLY A 247 22.71 12.31 11.98
C GLY A 247 22.01 13.59 12.43
N CYS A 248 20.97 13.52 13.25
CA CYS A 248 20.33 14.68 13.83
C CYS A 248 21.23 15.35 14.85
N THR A 249 21.40 16.69 14.73
CA THR A 249 22.14 17.52 15.71
C THR A 249 21.26 18.59 16.34
N SER A 250 20.00 18.63 15.97
CA SER A 250 19.04 19.64 16.43
C SER A 250 18.49 19.34 17.83
N SER A 251 18.09 20.38 18.55
CA SER A 251 17.43 20.26 19.84
C SER A 251 15.99 19.76 19.68
N LEU A 252 15.41 19.21 20.75
CA LEU A 252 14.00 18.80 20.75
C LEU A 252 13.06 19.96 20.45
N ASP A 253 13.35 21.18 20.93
CA ASP A 253 12.56 22.38 20.63
C ASP A 253 12.57 22.69 19.13
N GLU A 254 13.70 22.59 18.47
CA GLU A 254 13.81 22.77 17.04
C GLU A 254 13.07 21.68 16.28
N ILE A 255 13.30 20.39 16.59
CA ILE A 255 12.64 19.24 15.95
C ILE A 255 11.13 19.35 16.07
N SER A 256 10.61 19.84 17.21
CA SER A 256 9.15 19.92 17.46
C SER A 256 8.41 20.84 16.49
N ARG A 257 9.11 21.79 15.88
CA ARG A 257 8.54 22.82 14.97
C ARG A 257 8.50 22.42 13.50
N TYR A 258 9.06 21.27 13.15
CA TYR A 258 9.19 20.79 11.79
C TYR A 258 8.56 19.42 11.61
N PRO A 259 8.29 18.99 10.37
CA PRO A 259 7.90 17.62 10.09
C PRO A 259 8.95 16.63 10.62
N PHE A 260 8.48 15.56 11.29
CA PHE A 260 9.39 14.57 11.87
C PHE A 260 10.18 13.82 10.77
N LEU A 261 9.51 13.43 9.68
CA LEU A 261 10.17 12.80 8.54
C LEU A 261 10.82 13.88 7.66
N SER A 262 12.02 14.31 8.02
CA SER A 262 12.71 15.44 7.40
C SER A 262 14.23 15.33 7.47
N GLN A 263 14.92 16.23 6.78
CA GLN A 263 16.39 16.33 6.88
C GLN A 263 16.86 16.76 8.28
N ILE A 264 16.04 17.49 9.03
CA ILE A 264 16.38 17.97 10.38
C ILE A 264 16.57 16.78 11.34
N THR A 265 15.70 15.76 11.24
CA THR A 265 15.79 14.57 12.07
C THR A 265 16.72 13.50 11.47
N GLY A 266 17.05 13.59 10.18
CA GLY A 266 17.74 12.53 9.44
C GLY A 266 16.85 11.30 9.14
N VAL A 267 15.62 11.28 9.66
CA VAL A 267 14.65 10.20 9.44
C VAL A 267 13.76 10.54 8.25
N ASN A 268 13.60 9.59 7.33
CA ASN A 268 12.80 9.73 6.12
C ASN A 268 12.04 8.43 5.81
N PHE A 269 11.26 8.40 4.73
CA PHE A 269 10.46 7.24 4.35
C PHE A 269 11.25 5.94 4.13
N PHE A 270 12.55 6.02 3.82
CA PHE A 270 13.37 4.84 3.53
C PHE A 270 14.02 4.23 4.78
N ASN A 271 14.32 5.05 5.80
CA ASN A 271 15.00 4.60 7.02
C ASN A 271 14.08 4.62 8.26
N PHE A 272 12.83 5.02 8.12
CA PHE A 272 11.87 5.09 9.24
C PHE A 272 11.71 3.75 9.96
N TYR A 273 11.70 2.63 9.23
CA TYR A 273 11.62 1.31 9.85
C TYR A 273 12.77 1.05 10.82
N ASP A 274 14.01 1.40 10.44
CA ASP A 274 15.17 1.22 11.31
C ASP A 274 15.10 2.10 12.56
N PHE A 275 14.60 3.32 12.38
CA PHE A 275 14.37 4.24 13.48
C PHE A 275 13.32 3.69 14.45
N ILE A 276 12.11 3.38 13.97
CA ILE A 276 10.98 3.00 14.83
C ILE A 276 11.19 1.64 15.49
N SER A 277 11.74 0.66 14.77
CA SER A 277 12.03 -0.67 15.33
C SER A 277 13.07 -0.59 16.46
N GLY A 278 14.07 0.29 16.35
CA GLY A 278 15.02 0.52 17.42
C GLY A 278 14.40 1.16 18.64
N ILE A 279 13.54 2.18 18.47
CA ILE A 279 12.79 2.80 19.58
C ILE A 279 11.90 1.78 20.29
N TYR A 280 11.22 0.93 19.54
CA TYR A 280 10.41 -0.12 20.12
C TYR A 280 11.23 -1.11 20.95
N GLY A 281 12.39 -1.50 20.46
CA GLY A 281 13.33 -2.33 21.22
C GLY A 281 13.79 -1.67 22.54
N GLU A 282 14.13 -0.37 22.50
CA GLU A 282 14.52 0.39 23.69
C GLU A 282 13.40 0.59 24.70
N LEU A 283 12.15 0.66 24.23
CA LEU A 283 10.95 0.75 25.06
C LEU A 283 10.41 -0.62 25.49
N LYS A 284 11.05 -1.71 25.03
CA LYS A 284 10.65 -3.11 25.29
C LYS A 284 9.23 -3.43 24.84
N ILE A 285 8.76 -2.77 23.79
CA ILE A 285 7.45 -3.03 23.19
C ILE A 285 7.60 -4.28 22.31
N THR A 286 6.94 -5.38 22.69
CA THR A 286 7.12 -6.71 22.06
C THR A 286 5.99 -7.12 21.14
N LYS A 287 4.78 -6.60 21.38
CA LYS A 287 3.59 -6.87 20.57
C LYS A 287 3.34 -5.73 19.61
N LEU A 288 4.04 -5.78 18.47
CA LEU A 288 3.98 -4.74 17.48
C LEU A 288 3.21 -5.20 16.24
N ASP A 289 2.12 -4.52 16.02
CA ASP A 289 1.49 -4.48 14.70
C ASP A 289 1.90 -3.17 13.99
N TYR A 290 2.87 -3.27 13.10
CA TYR A 290 3.34 -2.14 12.30
C TYR A 290 2.26 -1.54 11.40
N HIS A 291 1.20 -2.29 11.07
CA HIS A 291 0.07 -1.79 10.28
C HIS A 291 -0.75 -0.74 11.03
N THR A 292 -0.64 -0.68 12.36
CA THR A 292 -1.32 0.35 13.17
C THR A 292 -0.67 1.73 13.07
N ILE A 293 0.56 1.83 12.55
CA ILE A 293 1.27 3.09 12.40
C ILE A 293 0.67 3.89 11.25
N LYS A 294 0.05 5.02 11.58
CA LYS A 294 -0.48 5.97 10.60
C LYS A 294 0.50 7.10 10.36
N VAL A 295 0.45 7.71 9.18
CA VAL A 295 1.30 8.89 8.89
C VAL A 295 1.03 10.02 9.89
N GLY A 296 -0.21 10.22 10.29
CA GLY A 296 -0.57 11.21 11.31
C GLY A 296 0.11 10.98 12.67
N ASP A 297 0.37 9.71 13.02
CA ASP A 297 1.07 9.37 14.28
C ASP A 297 2.57 9.72 14.25
N VAL A 298 3.15 9.89 13.06
CA VAL A 298 4.61 10.05 12.90
C VAL A 298 5.02 11.31 12.13
N CYS A 299 4.06 12.17 11.77
CA CYS A 299 4.35 13.36 10.97
C CYS A 299 4.99 14.49 11.78
N ILE A 300 4.75 14.57 13.09
CA ILE A 300 5.35 15.52 14.03
C ILE A 300 5.80 14.79 15.30
N LEU A 301 6.79 15.38 15.99
CA LEU A 301 7.41 14.78 17.18
C LEU A 301 6.38 14.46 18.28
N TYR A 302 5.44 15.37 18.54
CA TYR A 302 4.40 15.17 19.57
C TYR A 302 3.54 13.93 19.29
N ASN A 303 3.06 13.79 18.06
CA ASN A 303 2.21 12.66 17.67
C ASN A 303 2.97 11.32 17.78
N LEU A 304 4.25 11.31 17.39
CA LEU A 304 5.11 10.13 17.54
C LEU A 304 5.24 9.73 19.02
N VAL A 305 5.50 10.70 19.90
CA VAL A 305 5.61 10.43 21.33
C VAL A 305 4.29 9.88 21.90
N GLU A 306 3.14 10.46 21.53
CA GLU A 306 1.84 9.98 21.95
C GLU A 306 1.50 8.58 21.40
N HIS A 307 1.91 8.29 20.18
CA HIS A 307 1.80 6.94 19.62
C HIS A 307 2.62 5.93 20.44
N LEU A 308 3.87 6.24 20.71
CA LEU A 308 4.75 5.39 21.51
C LEU A 308 4.24 5.22 22.95
N ARG A 309 3.76 6.31 23.55
CA ARG A 309 3.20 6.30 24.92
C ARG A 309 1.99 5.37 25.05
N ARG A 310 1.09 5.40 24.07
CA ARG A 310 -0.08 4.49 24.06
C ARG A 310 0.35 3.02 24.02
N ASN A 311 1.38 2.69 23.29
CA ASN A 311 1.90 1.32 23.18
C ASN A 311 2.62 0.86 24.47
N VAL A 312 3.42 1.72 25.10
CA VAL A 312 4.05 1.41 26.40
C VAL A 312 3.00 1.17 27.48
N CYS A 313 2.01 2.05 27.63
CA CYS A 313 0.95 1.90 28.65
C CYS A 313 0.07 0.65 28.43
N TYR A 314 -0.06 0.18 27.20
CA TYR A 314 -0.80 -1.04 26.88
C TYR A 314 -0.07 -2.28 27.41
N GLU A 315 1.23 -2.37 27.20
CA GLU A 315 2.07 -3.48 27.69
C GLU A 315 2.12 -3.55 29.22
N GLU A 316 2.20 -2.41 29.90
CA GLU A 316 2.15 -2.37 31.36
C GLU A 316 0.82 -2.91 31.94
N LYS A 317 -0.30 -2.64 31.29
CA LYS A 317 -1.62 -3.17 31.70
C LYS A 317 -1.72 -4.68 31.51
N GLU A 318 -1.21 -5.24 30.42
CA GLU A 318 -1.20 -6.70 30.23
C GLU A 318 -0.29 -7.42 31.23
N CYS A 319 0.83 -6.83 31.62
CA CYS A 319 1.67 -7.39 32.69
C CYS A 319 0.97 -7.42 34.06
N CYS A 320 0.10 -6.46 34.33
CA CYS A 320 -0.69 -6.44 35.59
C CYS A 320 -1.85 -7.45 35.59
N PHE A 321 -2.43 -7.79 34.44
CA PHE A 321 -3.52 -8.79 34.36
C PHE A 321 -3.02 -10.23 34.26
N GLY A 322 -1.76 -10.46 33.89
CA GLY A 322 -1.15 -11.79 33.81
C GLY A 322 -0.68 -12.38 35.16
N ALA A 323 -0.68 -11.57 36.23
CA ALA A 323 -0.21 -11.99 37.56
C ALA A 323 -1.30 -12.60 38.47
N ASP A 324 -2.58 -12.44 38.12
CA ASP A 324 -3.70 -12.83 38.99
C ASP A 324 -4.43 -14.15 38.62
N THR A 325 -3.85 -14.96 37.69
CA THR A 325 -4.45 -16.28 37.39
C THR A 325 -3.49 -17.43 37.74
N LYS A 326 -3.08 -17.48 39.01
CA LYS A 326 -2.60 -18.71 39.68
C LYS A 326 -3.04 -18.70 41.13
N VAL A 327 -4.25 -19.16 41.36
CA VAL A 327 -4.67 -19.83 42.62
C VAL A 327 -5.58 -20.99 42.19
#